data_60bea53a0ed1b29094471b1ff7a30ad2
#
_entry.id   60bea53a0ed1b29094471b1ff7a30ad2
#
_cell.length_a   1.000
_cell.length_b   1.000
_cell.length_c   1.000
_cell.angle_alpha   90.00
_cell.angle_beta   90.00
_cell.angle_gamma   90.00
#
_symmetry.space_group_name_H-M   'P 1'
#
loop_
_entity.id
_entity.type
_entity.pdbx_description
1 polymer ?
#
loop_
_entity_poly.entity_id
_entity_poly.type
_entity_poly.pdbx_seq_one_letter_code
_entity_poly.pdbx_strand_id
1 'polypeptide(L)'
;PAALAHDAVIGGSPADKEVVTAFPTTLELEFSGFPKEGFSTIALSRDVDGKPEVLFSGEPTIEQNFVRLDLPDGLDVEPGNYRIGFQIISSDGHATKGMTTFTFNPTGEPLAEAAESTPDTATETAADEGNSSMRLVLAIVGLLVVAGAAVAALGKLRKGQGQ
;
A
#
# COMPACT_ATOMS: atom_id res chain seq x y z
N PRO A 1 -21.21 -6.38 -12.61
CA PRO A 1 -19.88 -5.98 -12.99
C PRO A 1 -19.50 -4.74 -12.18
N ALA A 2 -18.41 -4.84 -11.39
CA ALA A 2 -17.86 -3.69 -10.69
C ALA A 2 -17.27 -2.75 -11.76
N ALA A 3 -17.84 -1.56 -11.92
CA ALA A 3 -17.22 -0.51 -12.72
C ALA A 3 -16.02 0.00 -11.91
N LEU A 4 -14.80 -0.19 -12.42
CA LEU A 4 -13.64 0.49 -11.92
C LEU A 4 -13.79 1.97 -12.30
N ALA A 5 -14.19 2.79 -11.35
CA ALA A 5 -14.42 4.23 -11.57
C ALA A 5 -13.10 5.01 -11.56
N HIS A 6 -12.01 4.42 -11.04
CA HIS A 6 -10.70 5.06 -10.95
C HIS A 6 -9.74 4.54 -12.02
N ASP A 7 -8.92 5.43 -12.55
CA ASP A 7 -7.90 5.07 -13.53
C ASP A 7 -6.82 4.21 -12.86
N ALA A 8 -6.47 3.10 -13.51
CA ALA A 8 -5.41 2.20 -13.09
C ALA A 8 -4.18 2.36 -13.98
N VAL A 9 -2.99 2.14 -13.45
CA VAL A 9 -1.76 2.05 -14.24
C VAL A 9 -1.81 0.74 -15.05
N ILE A 10 -1.67 0.85 -16.37
CA ILE A 10 -1.69 -0.27 -17.31
C ILE A 10 -0.34 -0.47 -18.01
N GLY A 11 0.58 0.48 -17.89
CA GLY A 11 1.91 0.46 -18.49
C GLY A 11 2.80 1.55 -17.92
N GLY A 12 4.00 1.68 -18.45
CA GLY A 12 4.94 2.73 -18.07
C GLY A 12 6.37 2.43 -18.49
N SER A 13 7.24 3.39 -18.22
CA SER A 13 8.69 3.25 -18.40
C SER A 13 9.40 3.91 -17.21
N PRO A 14 10.08 3.14 -16.34
CA PRO A 14 10.11 1.67 -16.31
C PRO A 14 8.72 1.04 -16.10
N ALA A 15 8.50 -0.15 -16.70
CA ALA A 15 7.30 -0.93 -16.44
C ALA A 15 7.30 -1.49 -15.01
N ASP A 16 6.12 -1.85 -14.49
CA ASP A 16 6.06 -2.44 -13.15
C ASP A 16 6.85 -3.74 -13.07
N LYS A 17 7.74 -3.83 -12.07
CA LYS A 17 8.68 -4.93 -11.83
C LYS A 17 9.76 -5.10 -12.90
N GLU A 18 9.96 -4.13 -13.77
CA GLU A 18 11.03 -4.17 -14.77
C GLU A 18 12.41 -4.11 -14.12
N VAL A 19 13.37 -4.82 -14.72
CA VAL A 19 14.81 -4.70 -14.40
C VAL A 19 15.47 -3.87 -15.48
N VAL A 20 15.96 -2.69 -15.11
CA VAL A 20 16.64 -1.77 -16.03
C VAL A 20 18.15 -1.78 -15.80
N THR A 21 18.93 -1.73 -16.87
CA THR A 21 20.41 -1.66 -16.84
C THR A 21 20.93 -0.22 -16.91
N ALA A 22 20.10 0.71 -17.37
CA ALA A 22 20.36 2.14 -17.36
C ALA A 22 19.28 2.82 -16.49
N PHE A 23 19.71 3.73 -15.60
CA PHE A 23 18.76 4.46 -14.79
C PHE A 23 17.92 5.41 -15.66
N PRO A 24 16.59 5.45 -15.50
CA PRO A 24 15.73 6.29 -16.32
C PRO A 24 15.97 7.79 -16.03
N THR A 25 15.89 8.61 -17.05
CA THR A 25 15.89 10.08 -16.92
C THR A 25 14.49 10.65 -16.83
N THR A 26 13.49 9.87 -17.20
CA THR A 26 12.07 10.22 -17.14
C THR A 26 11.30 9.02 -16.60
N LEU A 27 10.37 9.27 -15.70
CA LEU A 27 9.39 8.28 -15.26
C LEU A 27 8.10 8.50 -16.04
N GLU A 28 7.58 7.45 -16.66
CA GLU A 28 6.32 7.48 -17.40
C GLU A 28 5.36 6.44 -16.84
N LEU A 29 4.13 6.83 -16.60
CA LEU A 29 3.03 5.95 -16.21
C LEU A 29 1.90 6.08 -17.23
N GLU A 30 1.43 4.96 -17.77
CA GLU A 30 0.28 4.89 -18.64
C GLU A 30 -0.95 4.45 -17.85
N PHE A 31 -2.01 5.23 -17.93
CA PHE A 31 -3.26 4.99 -17.21
C PHE A 31 -4.36 4.45 -18.12
N SER A 32 -5.30 3.71 -17.55
CA SER A 32 -6.46 3.15 -18.27
C SER A 32 -7.48 4.20 -18.73
N GLY A 33 -7.44 5.40 -18.16
CA GLY A 33 -8.26 6.55 -18.51
C GLY A 33 -7.41 7.78 -18.77
N PHE A 34 -8.03 8.97 -18.77
CA PHE A 34 -7.36 10.25 -19.03
C PHE A 34 -7.29 11.05 -17.73
N PRO A 35 -6.18 10.98 -16.97
CA PRO A 35 -6.01 11.78 -15.77
C PRO A 35 -6.20 13.27 -16.06
N LYS A 36 -6.85 13.98 -15.15
CA LYS A 36 -7.07 15.41 -15.26
C LYS A 36 -5.91 16.20 -14.71
N GLU A 37 -5.67 17.37 -15.28
CA GLU A 37 -4.78 18.35 -14.68
C GLU A 37 -5.26 18.72 -13.27
N GLY A 38 -4.34 18.98 -12.37
CA GLY A 38 -4.62 19.32 -10.98
C GLY A 38 -3.47 18.95 -10.07
N PHE A 39 -3.76 18.74 -8.78
CA PHE A 39 -2.74 18.38 -7.79
C PHE A 39 -2.28 16.93 -7.98
N SER A 40 -1.40 16.74 -8.97
CA SER A 40 -0.77 15.45 -9.26
C SER A 40 0.69 15.47 -8.80
N THR A 41 1.15 14.36 -8.28
CA THR A 41 2.54 14.21 -7.80
C THR A 41 3.04 12.82 -8.13
N ILE A 42 4.29 12.73 -8.58
CA ILE A 42 5.05 11.49 -8.64
C ILE A 42 6.23 11.61 -7.70
N ALA A 43 6.55 10.54 -6.99
CA ALA A 43 7.70 10.41 -6.11
C ALA A 43 8.51 9.17 -6.49
N LEU A 44 9.82 9.35 -6.66
CA LEU A 44 10.79 8.28 -6.80
C LEU A 44 11.41 7.99 -5.44
N SER A 45 11.36 6.74 -5.01
CA SER A 45 11.97 6.28 -3.77
C SER A 45 12.88 5.07 -4.04
N ARG A 46 13.96 4.94 -3.27
CA ARG A 46 14.81 3.75 -3.21
C ARG A 46 14.48 2.97 -1.93
N ASP A 47 14.50 1.65 -2.00
CA ASP A 47 14.39 0.81 -0.81
C ASP A 47 15.76 0.68 -0.15
N VAL A 48 15.87 1.20 1.07
CA VAL A 48 17.06 1.09 1.92
C VAL A 48 16.67 0.37 3.21
N ASP A 49 17.24 -0.80 3.44
CA ASP A 49 16.94 -1.63 4.63
C ASP A 49 15.43 -1.86 4.85
N GLY A 50 14.67 -2.07 3.76
CA GLY A 50 13.23 -2.30 3.79
C GLY A 50 12.38 -1.04 4.03
N LYS A 51 12.99 0.14 3.99
CA LYS A 51 12.30 1.42 4.11
C LYS A 51 12.45 2.25 2.83
N PRO A 52 11.38 2.91 2.36
CA PRO A 52 11.49 3.81 1.22
C PRO A 52 12.20 5.11 1.61
N GLU A 53 13.25 5.44 0.90
CA GLU A 53 13.92 6.74 0.94
C GLU A 53 13.53 7.52 -0.31
N VAL A 54 12.88 8.67 -0.13
CA VAL A 54 12.45 9.52 -1.26
C VAL A 54 13.67 10.25 -1.82
N LEU A 55 14.00 9.98 -3.08
CA LEU A 55 15.11 10.62 -3.79
C LEU A 55 14.64 11.88 -4.52
N PHE A 56 13.45 11.85 -5.09
CA PHE A 56 12.87 12.97 -5.81
C PHE A 56 11.34 12.92 -5.78
N SER A 57 10.71 14.09 -5.81
CA SER A 57 9.26 14.21 -5.96
C SER A 57 8.95 15.50 -6.71
N GLY A 58 7.99 15.43 -7.62
CA GLY A 58 7.60 16.56 -8.43
C GLY A 58 6.21 16.46 -9.01
N GLU A 59 5.77 17.57 -9.61
CA GLU A 59 4.54 17.66 -10.39
C GLU A 59 4.80 17.09 -11.78
N PRO A 60 4.05 16.07 -12.23
CA PRO A 60 4.23 15.48 -13.54
C PRO A 60 3.53 16.29 -14.63
N THR A 61 3.98 16.13 -15.87
CA THR A 61 3.26 16.53 -17.07
C THR A 61 2.26 15.43 -17.45
N ILE A 62 1.02 15.83 -17.76
CA ILE A 62 -0.05 14.92 -18.19
C ILE A 62 -0.31 15.13 -19.68
N GLU A 63 -0.15 14.07 -20.45
CA GLU A 63 -0.44 14.06 -21.89
C GLU A 63 -1.35 12.87 -22.21
N GLN A 64 -2.63 13.14 -22.42
CA GLN A 64 -3.64 12.09 -22.63
C GLN A 64 -3.71 11.15 -21.43
N ASN A 65 -3.38 9.86 -21.61
CA ASN A 65 -3.33 8.85 -20.57
C ASN A 65 -1.90 8.60 -20.02
N PHE A 66 -0.93 9.40 -20.43
CA PHE A 66 0.45 9.34 -19.96
C PHE A 66 0.74 10.44 -18.93
N VAL A 67 1.36 10.03 -17.85
CA VAL A 67 1.81 10.91 -16.76
C VAL A 67 3.31 10.78 -16.64
N ARG A 68 4.06 11.87 -16.89
CA ARG A 68 5.53 11.89 -17.00
C ARG A 68 6.15 12.82 -15.98
N LEU A 69 7.26 12.37 -15.40
CA LEU A 69 8.10 13.17 -14.53
C LEU A 69 9.55 13.06 -14.97
N ASP A 70 10.13 14.16 -15.40
CA ASP A 70 11.56 14.23 -15.69
C ASP A 70 12.35 14.27 -14.39
N LEU A 71 13.38 13.45 -14.30
CA LEU A 71 14.27 13.38 -13.16
C LEU A 71 15.41 14.37 -13.31
N PRO A 72 15.83 15.06 -12.25
CA PRO A 72 16.97 15.98 -12.32
C PRO A 72 18.28 15.20 -12.48
N ASP A 73 19.23 15.85 -13.15
CA ASP A 73 20.59 15.34 -13.25
C ASP A 73 21.24 15.27 -11.86
N GLY A 74 22.10 14.27 -11.64
CA GLY A 74 22.90 14.14 -10.42
C GLY A 74 22.18 13.54 -9.22
N LEU A 75 21.06 12.82 -9.44
CA LEU A 75 20.49 11.98 -8.40
C LEU A 75 21.50 10.94 -7.94
N ASP A 76 21.60 10.74 -6.64
CA ASP A 76 22.39 9.66 -6.04
C ASP A 76 21.67 8.32 -6.19
N VAL A 77 22.00 7.63 -7.28
CA VAL A 77 21.36 6.37 -7.66
C VAL A 77 22.34 5.21 -7.52
N GLU A 78 21.92 4.17 -6.84
CA GLU A 78 22.67 2.93 -6.63
C GLU A 78 21.87 1.74 -7.15
N PRO A 79 22.52 0.63 -7.52
CA PRO A 79 21.79 -0.61 -7.83
C PRO A 79 20.87 -1.01 -6.70
N GLY A 80 19.62 -1.40 -7.04
CA GLY A 80 18.64 -1.77 -6.03
C GLY A 80 17.20 -1.63 -6.50
N ASN A 81 16.28 -1.79 -5.56
CA ASN A 81 14.85 -1.70 -5.81
C ASN A 81 14.34 -0.27 -5.61
N TYR A 82 13.51 0.16 -6.54
CA TYR A 82 12.93 1.48 -6.60
C TYR A 82 11.41 1.41 -6.64
N ARG A 83 10.77 2.47 -6.15
CA ARG A 83 9.32 2.64 -6.18
C ARG A 83 8.97 3.97 -6.84
N ILE A 84 7.97 3.94 -7.72
CA ILE A 84 7.35 5.11 -8.32
C ILE A 84 5.98 5.26 -7.67
N GLY A 85 5.89 6.08 -6.62
CA GLY A 85 4.62 6.42 -5.98
C GLY A 85 3.93 7.54 -6.76
N PHE A 86 2.62 7.50 -6.89
CA PHE A 86 1.87 8.55 -7.57
C PHE A 86 0.58 8.91 -6.84
N GLN A 87 0.20 10.17 -7.00
CA GLN A 87 -1.14 10.67 -6.75
C GLN A 87 -1.56 11.48 -7.96
N ILE A 88 -2.70 11.15 -8.54
CA ILE A 88 -3.27 11.83 -9.71
C ILE A 88 -4.73 12.16 -9.46
N ILE A 89 -5.29 13.04 -10.28
CA ILE A 89 -6.74 13.20 -10.39
C ILE A 89 -7.22 12.31 -11.54
N SER A 90 -7.98 11.28 -11.22
CA SER A 90 -8.54 10.33 -12.18
C SER A 90 -9.53 11.00 -13.16
N SER A 91 -9.84 10.33 -14.25
CA SER A 91 -10.81 10.80 -15.26
C SER A 91 -12.20 11.08 -14.66
N ASP A 92 -12.58 10.40 -13.59
CA ASP A 92 -13.82 10.65 -12.84
C ASP A 92 -13.74 11.84 -11.86
N GLY A 93 -12.55 12.44 -11.69
CA GLY A 93 -12.32 13.61 -10.84
C GLY A 93 -11.91 13.29 -9.40
N HIS A 94 -11.74 12.01 -9.04
CA HIS A 94 -11.26 11.63 -7.71
C HIS A 94 -9.74 11.49 -7.66
N ALA A 95 -9.16 11.79 -6.48
CA ALA A 95 -7.74 11.56 -6.26
C ALA A 95 -7.47 10.07 -6.15
N THR A 96 -6.62 9.56 -7.03
CA THR A 96 -6.17 8.18 -7.06
C THR A 96 -4.69 8.11 -6.68
N LYS A 97 -4.35 7.16 -5.82
CA LYS A 97 -2.98 6.90 -5.36
C LYS A 97 -2.59 5.47 -5.69
N GLY A 98 -1.33 5.29 -6.01
CA GLY A 98 -0.78 3.96 -6.25
C GLY A 98 0.73 3.97 -6.32
N MET A 99 1.29 2.84 -6.70
CA MET A 99 2.73 2.64 -6.75
C MET A 99 3.05 1.55 -7.78
N THR A 100 4.13 1.75 -8.54
CA THR A 100 4.82 0.73 -9.32
C THR A 100 6.24 0.58 -8.81
N THR A 101 6.91 -0.49 -9.19
CA THR A 101 8.26 -0.81 -8.76
C THR A 101 9.14 -1.13 -9.95
N PHE A 102 10.44 -0.92 -9.83
CA PHE A 102 11.43 -1.41 -10.78
C PHE A 102 12.75 -1.69 -10.04
N THR A 103 13.62 -2.44 -10.68
CA THR A 103 14.95 -2.73 -10.17
C THR A 103 15.98 -2.11 -11.09
N PHE A 104 16.89 -1.30 -10.54
CA PHE A 104 18.06 -0.81 -11.26
C PHE A 104 19.23 -1.75 -11.02
N ASN A 105 19.76 -2.33 -12.12
CA ASN A 105 20.84 -3.29 -12.08
C ASN A 105 21.78 -3.07 -13.28
N PRO A 106 22.79 -2.22 -13.17
CA PRO A 106 23.67 -1.85 -14.27
C PRO A 106 24.53 -3.01 -14.78
N THR A 107 24.73 -4.06 -13.99
CA THR A 107 25.52 -5.22 -14.38
C THR A 107 24.71 -6.27 -15.14
N GLY A 108 23.37 -6.26 -14.99
CA GLY A 108 22.48 -7.29 -15.53
C GLY A 108 22.63 -8.66 -14.85
N GLU A 109 23.51 -8.80 -13.85
CA GLU A 109 23.64 -10.03 -13.06
C GLU A 109 22.48 -10.12 -12.05
N PRO A 110 22.01 -11.32 -11.68
CA PRO A 110 20.95 -11.45 -10.69
C PRO A 110 21.37 -10.77 -9.38
N LEU A 111 20.62 -9.75 -8.96
CA LEU A 111 20.76 -9.22 -7.60
C LEU A 111 20.35 -10.34 -6.64
N ALA A 112 21.18 -10.62 -5.61
CA ALA A 112 20.82 -11.58 -4.57
C ALA A 112 19.46 -11.15 -4.00
N GLU A 113 18.46 -12.05 -4.11
CA GLU A 113 17.08 -11.82 -3.74
C GLU A 113 16.98 -11.20 -2.33
N ALA A 114 16.61 -9.93 -2.27
CA ALA A 114 15.97 -9.41 -1.08
C ALA A 114 14.57 -10.03 -1.04
N ALA A 115 14.33 -10.81 0.01
CA ALA A 115 13.16 -11.63 0.25
C ALA A 115 11.86 -11.00 -0.29
N GLU A 116 11.19 -11.74 -1.16
CA GLU A 116 9.82 -11.48 -1.60
C GLU A 116 8.89 -11.30 -0.40
N SER A 117 8.50 -10.09 -0.14
CA SER A 117 7.24 -9.84 0.54
C SER A 117 6.14 -9.93 -0.50
N THR A 118 5.61 -11.11 -0.69
CA THR A 118 4.38 -11.36 -1.45
C THR A 118 3.26 -10.47 -0.91
N PRO A 119 2.61 -9.65 -1.74
CA PRO A 119 1.33 -9.10 -1.36
C PRO A 119 0.32 -10.25 -1.41
N ASP A 120 -0.20 -10.55 -0.23
CA ASP A 120 -1.27 -11.52 -0.02
C ASP A 120 -2.47 -11.14 -0.89
N THR A 121 -2.67 -11.91 -1.95
CA THR A 121 -3.88 -11.87 -2.75
C THR A 121 -4.99 -12.43 -1.88
N ALA A 122 -5.85 -11.56 -1.37
CA ALA A 122 -7.06 -11.96 -0.70
C ALA A 122 -7.97 -12.70 -1.68
N THR A 123 -7.82 -14.02 -1.74
CA THR A 123 -8.85 -14.92 -2.27
C THR A 123 -9.79 -15.23 -1.12
N GLU A 124 -10.97 -14.65 -1.14
CA GLU A 124 -12.09 -15.11 -0.31
C GLU A 124 -12.35 -16.60 -0.63
N THR A 125 -11.96 -17.47 0.28
CA THR A 125 -12.57 -18.77 0.42
C THR A 125 -12.98 -18.91 1.88
N ALA A 126 -14.27 -18.90 2.11
CA ALA A 126 -14.88 -19.22 3.38
C ALA A 126 -14.51 -20.64 3.80
N ALA A 127 -13.75 -20.77 4.89
CA ALA A 127 -13.75 -21.94 5.76
C ALA A 127 -13.11 -21.56 7.10
N ASP A 128 -13.95 -21.42 8.07
CA ASP A 128 -13.82 -21.65 9.51
C ASP A 128 -12.49 -22.26 9.99
N GLU A 129 -11.57 -21.39 10.55
CA GLU A 129 -10.70 -21.81 11.65
C GLU A 129 -10.28 -20.58 12.47
N GLY A 130 -10.88 -20.52 13.65
CA GLY A 130 -10.84 -19.39 14.56
C GLY A 130 -9.45 -19.02 15.06
N ASN A 131 -9.19 -17.76 14.92
CA ASN A 131 -8.10 -17.04 15.56
C ASN A 131 -8.12 -17.21 17.08
N SER A 132 -7.21 -18.06 17.62
CA SER A 132 -7.08 -18.38 19.04
C SER A 132 -6.99 -17.14 19.95
N SER A 133 -6.43 -16.07 19.50
CA SER A 133 -6.28 -14.82 20.25
C SER A 133 -7.61 -14.11 20.45
N MET A 134 -8.48 -14.12 19.45
CA MET A 134 -9.82 -13.51 19.53
C MET A 134 -10.76 -14.31 20.44
N ARG A 135 -10.64 -15.64 20.43
CA ARG A 135 -11.38 -16.52 21.34
C ARG A 135 -10.96 -16.32 22.79
N LEU A 136 -9.68 -16.10 23.04
CA LEU A 136 -9.17 -15.83 24.39
C LEU A 136 -9.67 -14.49 24.94
N VAL A 137 -9.72 -13.44 24.10
CA VAL A 137 -10.26 -12.11 24.47
C VAL A 137 -11.76 -12.20 24.77
N LEU A 138 -12.53 -12.90 23.94
CA LEU A 138 -13.97 -13.09 24.17
C LEU A 138 -14.26 -13.94 25.41
N ALA A 139 -13.43 -14.95 25.72
CA ALA A 139 -13.55 -15.74 26.94
C ALA A 139 -13.29 -14.90 28.21
N ILE A 140 -12.29 -14.01 28.18
CA ILE A 140 -11.97 -13.12 29.31
C ILE A 140 -13.09 -12.11 29.52
N VAL A 141 -13.62 -11.51 28.47
CA VAL A 141 -14.74 -10.55 28.56
C VAL A 141 -16.00 -11.25 29.08
N GLY A 142 -16.30 -12.47 28.62
CA GLY A 142 -17.43 -13.27 29.11
C GLY A 142 -17.31 -13.61 30.60
N LEU A 143 -16.11 -13.97 31.04
CA LEU A 143 -15.85 -14.30 32.45
C LEU A 143 -16.02 -13.08 33.37
N LEU A 144 -15.59 -11.90 32.94
CA LEU A 144 -15.75 -10.66 33.71
C LEU A 144 -17.21 -10.23 33.83
N VAL A 145 -18.04 -10.44 32.80
CA VAL A 145 -19.48 -10.14 32.87
C VAL A 145 -20.20 -11.07 33.82
N VAL A 146 -19.88 -12.36 33.85
CA VAL A 146 -20.49 -13.34 34.78
C VAL A 146 -20.07 -13.04 36.23
N ALA A 147 -18.79 -12.71 36.46
CA ALA A 147 -18.30 -12.34 37.79
C ALA A 147 -18.97 -11.06 38.30
N GLY A 148 -19.15 -10.05 37.44
CA GLY A 148 -19.88 -8.81 37.82
C GLY A 148 -21.33 -9.03 38.20
N ALA A 149 -22.03 -9.91 37.46
CA ALA A 149 -23.42 -10.26 37.77
C ALA A 149 -23.56 -11.03 39.10
N ALA A 150 -22.60 -11.92 39.40
CA ALA A 150 -22.58 -12.64 40.67
C ALA A 150 -22.37 -11.73 41.89
N VAL A 151 -21.47 -10.75 41.76
CA VAL A 151 -21.24 -9.75 42.85
C VAL A 151 -22.47 -8.88 43.07
N ALA A 152 -23.16 -8.46 42.02
CA ALA A 152 -24.38 -7.67 42.12
C ALA A 152 -25.54 -8.45 42.76
N ALA A 153 -25.67 -9.76 42.48
CA ALA A 153 -26.68 -10.64 43.07
C ALA A 153 -26.44 -10.87 44.58
N LEU A 154 -25.18 -11.10 44.98
CA LEU A 154 -24.80 -11.27 46.39
C LEU A 154 -24.97 -9.98 47.19
N GLY A 155 -24.72 -8.80 46.59
CA GLY A 155 -24.97 -7.49 47.23
C GLY A 155 -26.46 -7.25 47.50
N LYS A 156 -27.33 -7.72 46.59
CA LYS A 156 -28.79 -7.57 46.74
C LYS A 156 -29.37 -8.49 47.82
N LEU A 157 -28.83 -9.70 47.98
CA LEU A 157 -29.23 -10.66 49.03
C LEU A 157 -28.83 -10.18 50.41
N ARG A 158 -27.67 -9.53 50.56
CA ARG A 158 -27.23 -8.96 51.85
C ARG A 158 -28.07 -7.78 52.33
N LYS A 159 -28.66 -7.02 51.41
CA LYS A 159 -29.46 -5.84 51.71
C LYS A 159 -30.92 -6.19 52.10
N GLY A 160 -31.35 -7.43 51.85
CA GLY A 160 -32.71 -7.93 52.19
C GLY A 160 -32.86 -8.57 53.55
N GLN A 161 -31.79 -8.76 54.34
CA GLN A 161 -31.84 -9.40 55.67
C GLN A 161 -31.61 -8.42 56.83
N GLY A 162 -31.81 -7.14 56.65
CA GLY A 162 -31.67 -6.11 57.68
C GLY A 162 -32.94 -5.28 57.85
N GLN A 163 -34.08 -5.93 58.10
CA GLN A 163 -35.25 -5.31 58.76
C GLN A 163 -35.95 -6.36 59.58
#